data_265c244432c329cf092f2cbe8c934db2
#
_entry.id   265c244432c329cf092f2cbe8c934db2
#
_cell.length_a   1.000
_cell.length_b   1.000
_cell.length_c   1.000
_cell.angle_alpha   90.00
_cell.angle_beta   90.00
_cell.angle_gamma   90.00
#
_symmetry.space_group_name_H-M   'P 1'
#
loop_
_entity.id
_entity.type
_entity.pdbx_description
1 polymer ?
#
loop_
_entity_poly.entity_id
_entity_poly.type
_entity_poly.pdbx_seq_one_letter_code
_entity_poly.pdbx_strand_id
1 'polypeptide(L)'
;RKRWPELVLHYHRHMTDGLFVPSVGAAAKAGVQIVDTNLGACVRSYGQGDTLATAAYMEGELGLKTAMNKDMVRDANFVLKQVIPYYDRYCAPYFQGIDNDVTEHAMPGGATSSSQEGALKQGYIHLLPYMLKFLAGTRKLVRYHDVTPGSQITWNTAFLAVTGAYKRGGEEEVKYLLGVLDRVNDVPDEAELSEGTRAARLALYQDCNDAFRNLLLGKFGKLPLGFPPDWVYESAFGNAWKQAIADRTTHSPLEKLTDMDIEAERKAFRDIIKREPTEEEMVMYLNHPGDAVKTVQFRAKYGDPNRLPLPVWFEGCSVGEEINFVDTSGKPHQFLLVSMSPANDAGESMVRFVLDSEIFSQLVKVAPPKNGGAGGAVMADPADKYQVGAPSNGDLWVMYVHPGDIVEEGEELFNVSIMKQEKAVLAPVAGIVKRVLKTADYKETRKMETVREGELIVELGPVPRICTNEACSRPLPMNDIEFCPYCGERLSRI
;
A
#
# COMPACT_ATOMS: atom_id res chain seq x y z
N ARG A 1 20.00 -17.49 -25.09
CA ARG A 1 21.31 -17.24 -25.76
C ARG A 1 21.44 -17.87 -27.15
N LYS A 2 20.92 -19.08 -27.40
CA LYS A 2 21.00 -19.65 -28.77
C LYS A 2 20.44 -18.76 -29.85
N ARG A 3 19.35 -18.00 -29.54
CA ARG A 3 18.69 -17.07 -30.47
C ARG A 3 19.32 -15.67 -30.48
N TRP A 4 19.87 -15.23 -29.34
CA TRP A 4 20.49 -13.92 -29.15
C TRP A 4 21.80 -14.09 -28.35
N PRO A 5 22.92 -14.41 -29.00
CA PRO A 5 24.20 -14.69 -28.34
C PRO A 5 24.77 -13.49 -27.56
N GLU A 6 24.49 -12.29 -28.04
CA GLU A 6 24.95 -11.02 -27.49
C GLU A 6 24.18 -10.58 -26.23
N LEU A 7 23.03 -11.20 -25.95
CA LEU A 7 22.19 -10.81 -24.82
C LEU A 7 22.87 -11.13 -23.48
N VAL A 8 23.05 -10.10 -22.65
CA VAL A 8 23.51 -10.24 -21.28
C VAL A 8 22.33 -10.73 -20.42
N LEU A 9 22.52 -11.86 -19.74
CA LEU A 9 21.53 -12.42 -18.85
C LEU A 9 21.81 -11.99 -17.42
N HIS A 10 20.82 -11.33 -16.82
CA HIS A 10 20.81 -10.87 -15.45
C HIS A 10 19.82 -11.72 -14.64
N TYR A 11 20.24 -12.28 -13.51
CA TYR A 11 19.42 -13.14 -12.66
C TYR A 11 19.21 -12.50 -11.30
N HIS A 12 17.97 -12.22 -10.99
CA HIS A 12 17.50 -11.69 -9.71
C HIS A 12 16.70 -12.78 -8.99
N ARG A 13 17.07 -13.08 -7.74
CA ARG A 13 16.41 -14.07 -6.91
C ARG A 13 16.54 -13.71 -5.43
N HIS A 14 15.47 -13.95 -4.66
CA HIS A 14 15.48 -13.85 -3.20
C HIS A 14 15.95 -15.15 -2.54
N MET A 15 16.38 -15.06 -1.28
CA MET A 15 16.88 -16.19 -0.48
C MET A 15 15.78 -16.82 0.40
N THR A 16 14.51 -16.52 0.14
CA THR A 16 13.39 -16.87 1.02
C THR A 16 13.34 -18.37 1.35
N ASP A 17 13.62 -19.24 0.37
CA ASP A 17 13.66 -20.70 0.53
C ASP A 17 15.01 -21.27 1.02
N GLY A 18 16.01 -20.42 1.30
CA GLY A 18 17.35 -20.84 1.70
C GLY A 18 18.23 -21.38 0.56
N LEU A 19 17.73 -21.51 -0.66
CA LEU A 19 18.44 -22.13 -1.80
C LEU A 19 19.11 -21.11 -2.72
N PHE A 20 19.47 -19.92 -2.23
CA PHE A 20 20.04 -18.87 -3.05
C PHE A 20 21.30 -19.27 -3.78
N VAL A 21 22.36 -19.69 -3.06
CA VAL A 21 23.67 -19.98 -3.63
C VAL A 21 23.62 -21.12 -4.66
N PRO A 22 23.01 -22.30 -4.38
CA PRO A 22 22.91 -23.37 -5.38
C PRO A 22 22.08 -22.96 -6.60
N SER A 23 21.02 -22.17 -6.44
CA SER A 23 20.20 -21.69 -7.58
C SER A 23 20.96 -20.73 -8.47
N VAL A 24 21.70 -19.78 -7.86
CA VAL A 24 22.54 -18.83 -8.59
C VAL A 24 23.67 -19.58 -9.31
N GLY A 25 24.24 -20.61 -8.69
CA GLY A 25 25.25 -21.50 -9.31
C GLY A 25 24.69 -22.24 -10.53
N ALA A 26 23.47 -22.77 -10.43
CA ALA A 26 22.81 -23.41 -11.57
C ALA A 26 22.55 -22.42 -12.72
N ALA A 27 22.12 -21.20 -12.38
CA ALA A 27 21.91 -20.12 -13.35
C ALA A 27 23.22 -19.70 -14.04
N ALA A 28 24.32 -19.58 -13.30
CA ALA A 28 25.65 -19.27 -13.85
C ALA A 28 26.14 -20.39 -14.81
N LYS A 29 25.97 -21.66 -14.46
CA LYS A 29 26.24 -22.79 -15.36
C LYS A 29 25.40 -22.75 -16.64
N ALA A 30 24.17 -22.24 -16.55
CA ALA A 30 23.29 -22.04 -17.70
C ALA A 30 23.64 -20.79 -18.56
N GLY A 31 24.63 -19.99 -18.12
CA GLY A 31 25.16 -18.86 -18.88
C GLY A 31 24.65 -17.46 -18.43
N VAL A 32 24.13 -17.35 -17.23
CA VAL A 32 23.85 -16.06 -16.57
C VAL A 32 25.19 -15.36 -16.26
N GLN A 33 25.24 -14.05 -16.49
CA GLN A 33 26.46 -13.25 -16.39
C GLN A 33 26.40 -12.24 -15.24
N ILE A 34 25.19 -11.79 -14.84
CA ILE A 34 24.97 -10.83 -13.76
C ILE A 34 24.04 -11.48 -12.74
N VAL A 35 24.40 -11.37 -11.47
CA VAL A 35 23.61 -11.86 -10.34
C VAL A 35 23.53 -10.79 -9.26
N ASP A 36 22.34 -10.53 -8.77
CA ASP A 36 22.13 -9.63 -7.61
C ASP A 36 22.43 -10.37 -6.32
N THR A 37 23.17 -9.69 -5.44
CA THR A 37 23.54 -10.18 -4.11
C THR A 37 23.43 -9.07 -3.08
N ASN A 38 23.40 -9.43 -1.78
CA ASN A 38 23.44 -8.46 -0.69
C ASN A 38 24.79 -8.44 0.00
N LEU A 39 25.15 -7.30 0.57
CA LEU A 39 26.22 -7.21 1.55
C LEU A 39 25.85 -8.05 2.79
N GLY A 40 26.79 -8.82 3.34
CA GLY A 40 26.53 -9.82 4.38
C GLY A 40 25.77 -9.30 5.59
N ALA A 41 26.06 -8.06 6.02
CA ALA A 41 25.33 -7.43 7.11
C ALA A 41 23.84 -7.18 6.81
N CYS A 42 23.46 -7.08 5.53
CA CYS A 42 22.10 -6.81 5.06
C CYS A 42 21.36 -8.08 4.65
N VAL A 43 21.96 -9.25 4.76
CA VAL A 43 21.34 -10.52 4.36
C VAL A 43 20.17 -10.84 5.30
N ARG A 44 18.99 -11.02 4.71
CA ARG A 44 17.78 -11.50 5.38
C ARG A 44 17.06 -12.45 4.43
N SER A 45 16.19 -13.31 4.94
CA SER A 45 15.50 -14.36 4.14
C SER A 45 14.74 -13.80 2.94
N TYR A 46 14.12 -12.63 3.07
CA TYR A 46 13.41 -11.98 1.97
C TYR A 46 14.28 -11.08 1.08
N GLY A 47 15.58 -11.01 1.34
CA GLY A 47 16.57 -10.36 0.48
C GLY A 47 17.31 -11.34 -0.43
N GLN A 48 18.43 -10.91 -1.00
CA GLN A 48 19.36 -11.73 -1.74
C GLN A 48 20.39 -12.36 -0.80
N GLY A 49 21.09 -13.37 -1.28
CA GLY A 49 22.15 -14.01 -0.51
C GLY A 49 23.44 -13.18 -0.44
N ASP A 50 24.35 -13.62 0.43
CA ASP A 50 25.62 -12.93 0.69
C ASP A 50 26.53 -12.89 -0.55
N THR A 51 27.07 -11.71 -0.80
CA THR A 51 27.98 -11.45 -1.95
C THR A 51 29.26 -12.28 -1.88
N LEU A 52 29.92 -12.34 -0.71
CA LEU A 52 31.18 -13.04 -0.57
C LEU A 52 31.01 -14.55 -0.59
N ALA A 53 29.95 -15.07 0.03
CA ALA A 53 29.62 -16.49 -0.03
C ALA A 53 29.28 -16.94 -1.47
N THR A 54 28.52 -16.12 -2.20
CA THR A 54 28.22 -16.35 -3.60
C THR A 54 29.46 -16.36 -4.47
N ALA A 55 30.36 -15.37 -4.29
CA ALA A 55 31.63 -15.31 -5.02
C ALA A 55 32.53 -16.50 -4.68
N ALA A 56 32.64 -16.90 -3.42
CA ALA A 56 33.43 -18.06 -3.01
C ALA A 56 32.93 -19.36 -3.67
N TYR A 57 31.60 -19.54 -3.73
CA TYR A 57 31.00 -20.68 -4.43
C TYR A 57 31.26 -20.66 -5.94
N MET A 58 31.12 -19.51 -6.58
CA MET A 58 31.37 -19.34 -8.02
C MET A 58 32.83 -19.66 -8.38
N GLU A 59 33.78 -19.21 -7.59
CA GLU A 59 35.20 -19.39 -7.82
C GLU A 59 35.67 -20.80 -7.44
N GLY A 60 35.28 -21.25 -6.23
CA GLY A 60 35.75 -22.53 -5.70
C GLY A 60 35.14 -23.76 -6.37
N GLU A 61 33.79 -23.74 -6.51
CA GLU A 61 33.06 -24.92 -7.03
C GLU A 61 32.85 -24.87 -8.54
N LEU A 62 32.75 -23.69 -9.13
CA LEU A 62 32.45 -23.56 -10.55
C LEU A 62 33.64 -23.10 -11.39
N GLY A 63 34.76 -22.70 -10.78
CA GLY A 63 35.93 -22.18 -11.47
C GLY A 63 35.70 -20.87 -12.23
N LEU A 64 34.63 -20.15 -11.88
CA LEU A 64 34.29 -18.86 -12.49
C LEU A 64 35.05 -17.72 -11.78
N LYS A 65 35.35 -16.66 -12.53
CA LYS A 65 35.96 -15.46 -11.98
C LYS A 65 34.88 -14.39 -11.75
N THR A 66 34.95 -13.73 -10.60
CA THR A 66 34.12 -12.54 -10.33
C THR A 66 34.92 -11.28 -10.57
N ALA A 67 34.28 -10.24 -11.11
CA ALA A 67 34.92 -8.93 -11.35
C ALA A 67 34.92 -8.02 -10.12
N MET A 68 34.50 -8.53 -8.98
CA MET A 68 34.24 -7.76 -7.76
C MET A 68 35.52 -7.52 -6.95
N ASN A 69 35.64 -6.32 -6.39
CA ASN A 69 36.67 -6.02 -5.37
C ASN A 69 36.19 -6.53 -3.99
N LYS A 70 36.71 -7.68 -3.58
CA LYS A 70 36.31 -8.34 -2.32
C LYS A 70 36.70 -7.56 -1.06
N ASP A 71 37.78 -6.78 -1.12
CA ASP A 71 38.24 -5.99 0.04
C ASP A 71 37.28 -4.81 0.29
N MET A 72 36.86 -4.10 -0.77
CA MET A 72 35.83 -3.09 -0.65
C MET A 72 34.50 -3.66 -0.09
N VAL A 73 34.13 -4.87 -0.48
CA VAL A 73 32.93 -5.54 0.08
C VAL A 73 33.11 -5.84 1.58
N ARG A 74 34.31 -6.27 2.00
CA ARG A 74 34.61 -6.50 3.43
C ARG A 74 34.56 -5.21 4.22
N ASP A 75 35.14 -4.13 3.71
CA ASP A 75 35.13 -2.82 4.36
C ASP A 75 33.70 -2.29 4.51
N ALA A 76 32.89 -2.37 3.46
CA ALA A 76 31.48 -2.00 3.50
C ALA A 76 30.70 -2.84 4.52
N ASN A 77 30.92 -4.16 4.55
CA ASN A 77 30.31 -5.05 5.55
C ASN A 77 30.72 -4.71 6.97
N PHE A 78 31.98 -4.31 7.19
CA PHE A 78 32.45 -3.88 8.52
C PHE A 78 31.67 -2.66 9.03
N VAL A 79 31.49 -1.64 8.19
CA VAL A 79 30.70 -0.45 8.54
C VAL A 79 29.24 -0.83 8.77
N LEU A 80 28.62 -1.59 7.87
CA LEU A 80 27.20 -1.95 7.98
C LEU A 80 26.89 -2.82 9.20
N LYS A 81 27.82 -3.66 9.66
CA LYS A 81 27.65 -4.42 10.91
C LYS A 81 27.47 -3.54 12.15
N GLN A 82 27.94 -2.31 12.10
CA GLN A 82 27.77 -1.35 13.19
C GLN A 82 26.43 -0.60 13.08
N VAL A 83 25.88 -0.47 11.86
CA VAL A 83 24.68 0.30 11.56
C VAL A 83 23.42 -0.56 11.62
N ILE A 84 23.43 -1.74 11.00
CA ILE A 84 22.26 -2.59 10.82
C ILE A 84 21.55 -2.97 12.13
N PRO A 85 22.23 -3.24 13.26
CA PRO A 85 21.54 -3.56 14.52
C PRO A 85 20.53 -2.51 15.00
N TYR A 86 20.73 -1.25 14.64
CA TYR A 86 19.75 -0.19 14.96
C TYR A 86 18.44 -0.34 14.19
N TYR A 87 18.49 -0.97 13.01
CA TYR A 87 17.31 -1.23 12.19
C TYR A 87 16.62 -2.56 12.54
N ASP A 88 17.34 -3.54 13.08
CA ASP A 88 16.82 -4.88 13.37
C ASP A 88 15.60 -4.85 14.31
N ARG A 89 15.53 -3.90 15.25
CA ARG A 89 14.39 -3.71 16.15
C ARG A 89 13.07 -3.35 15.44
N TYR A 90 13.16 -2.82 14.23
CA TYR A 90 12.00 -2.48 13.38
C TYR A 90 11.67 -3.59 12.40
N CYS A 91 12.51 -4.63 12.34
CA CYS A 91 12.27 -5.78 11.47
C CYS A 91 11.35 -6.79 12.19
N ALA A 92 10.21 -7.09 11.59
CA ALA A 92 9.31 -8.10 12.15
C ALA A 92 10.02 -9.48 12.21
N PRO A 93 9.85 -10.25 13.29
CA PRO A 93 10.58 -11.52 13.49
C PRO A 93 10.39 -12.53 12.36
N TYR A 94 9.21 -12.59 11.75
CA TYR A 94 8.91 -13.51 10.65
C TYR A 94 9.63 -13.16 9.33
N PHE A 95 10.26 -11.99 9.22
CA PHE A 95 11.11 -11.64 8.06
C PHE A 95 12.54 -12.17 8.17
N GLN A 96 12.90 -12.77 9.28
CA GLN A 96 14.28 -13.20 9.55
C GLN A 96 14.51 -14.68 9.27
N GLY A 97 13.45 -15.49 9.21
CA GLY A 97 13.51 -16.95 9.00
C GLY A 97 13.47 -17.34 7.53
N ILE A 98 13.89 -18.59 7.26
CA ILE A 98 13.67 -19.25 5.96
C ILE A 98 12.20 -19.70 5.90
N ASP A 99 11.58 -19.49 4.74
CA ASP A 99 10.20 -19.87 4.44
C ASP A 99 10.17 -20.72 3.16
N ASN A 100 10.02 -22.03 3.33
CA ASN A 100 9.95 -22.95 2.20
C ASN A 100 8.58 -23.00 1.51
N ASP A 101 7.53 -22.47 2.13
CA ASP A 101 6.20 -22.39 1.53
C ASP A 101 6.18 -21.47 0.30
N VAL A 102 7.22 -20.64 0.13
CA VAL A 102 7.45 -19.88 -1.08
C VAL A 102 7.53 -20.76 -2.34
N THR A 103 7.91 -22.02 -2.22
CA THR A 103 7.92 -22.97 -3.34
C THR A 103 6.53 -23.29 -3.86
N GLU A 104 5.51 -23.17 -3.01
CA GLU A 104 4.09 -23.39 -3.34
C GLU A 104 3.44 -22.13 -3.90
N HIS A 105 3.53 -21.03 -3.16
CA HIS A 105 2.88 -19.77 -3.56
C HIS A 105 3.75 -18.91 -4.49
N ALA A 106 5.06 -19.14 -4.55
CA ALA A 106 6.10 -18.49 -5.35
C ALA A 106 6.01 -16.94 -5.37
N MET A 107 5.57 -16.35 -4.28
CA MET A 107 5.52 -14.91 -4.14
C MET A 107 6.94 -14.36 -3.96
N PRO A 108 7.34 -13.31 -4.73
CA PRO A 108 8.66 -12.71 -4.55
C PRO A 108 8.86 -12.15 -3.14
N GLY A 109 10.06 -12.31 -2.57
CA GLY A 109 10.35 -11.96 -1.17
C GLY A 109 10.00 -10.51 -0.80
N GLY A 110 10.28 -9.53 -1.68
CA GLY A 110 9.90 -8.13 -1.47
C GLY A 110 8.39 -7.91 -1.44
N ALA A 111 7.64 -8.62 -2.30
CA ALA A 111 6.18 -8.59 -2.29
C ALA A 111 5.63 -9.31 -1.04
N THR A 112 6.26 -10.40 -0.60
CA THR A 112 5.85 -11.13 0.62
C THR A 112 5.95 -10.24 1.84
N SER A 113 7.07 -9.55 2.05
CA SER A 113 7.27 -8.68 3.22
C SER A 113 6.25 -7.54 3.29
N SER A 114 6.02 -6.85 2.18
CA SER A 114 5.04 -5.75 2.13
C SER A 114 3.60 -6.24 2.34
N SER A 115 3.29 -7.44 1.85
CA SER A 115 1.97 -8.06 1.98
C SER A 115 1.68 -8.53 3.41
N GLN A 116 2.67 -9.12 4.07
CA GLN A 116 2.58 -9.50 5.49
C GLN A 116 2.42 -8.27 6.37
N GLU A 117 3.18 -7.21 6.13
CA GLU A 117 3.04 -5.94 6.84
C GLU A 117 1.63 -5.35 6.64
N GLY A 118 1.12 -5.38 5.41
CA GLY A 118 -0.24 -4.94 5.10
C GLY A 118 -1.31 -5.74 5.83
N ALA A 119 -1.18 -7.08 5.87
CA ALA A 119 -2.09 -7.95 6.60
C ALA A 119 -2.02 -7.70 8.13
N LEU A 120 -0.81 -7.46 8.67
CA LEU A 120 -0.61 -7.12 10.08
C LEU A 120 -1.29 -5.79 10.43
N LYS A 121 -1.04 -4.74 9.65
CA LYS A 121 -1.64 -3.40 9.87
C LYS A 121 -3.16 -3.40 9.84
N GLN A 122 -3.75 -4.31 9.06
CA GLN A 122 -5.19 -4.47 8.95
C GLN A 122 -5.78 -5.49 9.95
N GLY A 123 -4.95 -6.10 10.82
CA GLY A 123 -5.40 -7.05 11.84
C GLY A 123 -5.64 -8.48 11.32
N TYR A 124 -5.30 -8.78 10.07
CA TYR A 124 -5.56 -10.07 9.42
C TYR A 124 -4.35 -10.99 9.29
N ILE A 125 -3.26 -10.72 10.00
CA ILE A 125 -2.04 -11.55 9.92
C ILE A 125 -2.29 -13.03 10.27
N HIS A 126 -3.26 -13.32 11.15
CA HIS A 126 -3.64 -14.68 11.50
C HIS A 126 -4.25 -15.47 10.34
N LEU A 127 -4.73 -14.79 9.28
CA LEU A 127 -5.25 -15.40 8.07
C LEU A 127 -4.18 -15.59 6.98
N LEU A 128 -2.93 -15.19 7.23
CA LEU A 128 -1.84 -15.26 6.25
C LEU A 128 -1.68 -16.65 5.60
N PRO A 129 -1.70 -17.78 6.34
CA PRO A 129 -1.58 -19.11 5.72
C PRO A 129 -2.68 -19.40 4.69
N TYR A 130 -3.90 -18.96 4.96
CA TYR A 130 -5.02 -19.12 4.04
C TYR A 130 -4.88 -18.22 2.79
N MET A 131 -4.37 -16.99 2.98
CA MET A 131 -4.10 -16.07 1.88
C MET A 131 -3.02 -16.62 0.94
N LEU A 132 -1.94 -17.17 1.47
CA LEU A 132 -0.86 -17.78 0.69
C LEU A 132 -1.37 -19.00 -0.09
N LYS A 133 -2.19 -19.84 0.54
CA LYS A 133 -2.81 -20.99 -0.14
C LYS A 133 -3.76 -20.55 -1.25
N PHE A 134 -4.60 -19.54 -1.00
CA PHE A 134 -5.48 -18.99 -2.03
C PHE A 134 -4.69 -18.36 -3.19
N LEU A 135 -3.60 -17.67 -2.87
CA LEU A 135 -2.66 -17.11 -3.85
C LEU A 135 -2.10 -18.20 -4.77
N ALA A 136 -1.60 -19.30 -4.19
CA ALA A 136 -1.05 -20.43 -4.96
C ALA A 136 -2.06 -20.98 -5.96
N GLY A 137 -3.30 -21.20 -5.55
CA GLY A 137 -4.40 -21.64 -6.42
C GLY A 137 -4.76 -20.61 -7.49
N THR A 138 -4.87 -19.34 -7.12
CA THR A 138 -5.17 -18.25 -8.07
C THR A 138 -4.08 -18.14 -9.15
N ARG A 139 -2.81 -18.27 -8.78
CA ARG A 139 -1.70 -18.23 -9.74
C ARG A 139 -1.80 -19.30 -10.81
N LYS A 140 -2.18 -20.51 -10.45
CA LYS A 140 -2.44 -21.60 -11.44
C LYS A 140 -3.52 -21.16 -12.43
N LEU A 141 -4.61 -20.58 -11.96
CA LEU A 141 -5.74 -20.14 -12.79
C LEU A 141 -5.38 -18.98 -13.71
N VAL A 142 -4.60 -18.01 -13.23
CA VAL A 142 -4.12 -16.89 -14.08
C VAL A 142 -2.85 -17.23 -14.87
N ARG A 143 -2.58 -18.52 -15.06
CA ARG A 143 -1.47 -19.01 -15.87
C ARG A 143 -0.09 -18.52 -15.40
N TYR A 144 0.13 -18.55 -14.08
CA TYR A 144 1.43 -18.26 -13.45
C TYR A 144 2.02 -16.89 -13.79
N HIS A 145 1.17 -15.87 -13.83
CA HIS A 145 1.63 -14.50 -14.02
C HIS A 145 2.24 -13.96 -12.71
N ASP A 146 3.58 -13.94 -12.65
CA ASP A 146 4.35 -13.68 -11.42
C ASP A 146 5.18 -12.44 -11.42
N VAL A 147 5.26 -11.75 -12.54
CA VAL A 147 6.14 -10.60 -12.64
C VAL A 147 5.58 -9.40 -11.89
N THR A 148 6.45 -8.63 -11.28
CA THR A 148 6.09 -7.34 -10.69
C THR A 148 5.60 -6.38 -11.78
N PRO A 149 4.45 -5.73 -11.63
CA PRO A 149 3.58 -5.63 -10.44
C PRO A 149 2.51 -6.73 -10.31
N GLY A 150 2.48 -7.72 -11.17
CA GLY A 150 1.44 -8.76 -11.23
C GLY A 150 1.29 -9.58 -9.94
N SER A 151 2.40 -9.87 -9.25
CA SER A 151 2.39 -10.58 -7.97
C SER A 151 1.57 -9.84 -6.89
N GLN A 152 1.62 -8.51 -6.87
CA GLN A 152 0.83 -7.71 -5.95
C GLN A 152 -0.66 -7.75 -6.28
N ILE A 153 -1.03 -7.84 -7.56
CA ILE A 153 -2.42 -7.95 -8.00
C ILE A 153 -3.03 -9.28 -7.54
N THR A 154 -2.33 -10.39 -7.76
CA THR A 154 -2.79 -11.72 -7.32
C THR A 154 -2.83 -11.85 -5.80
N TRP A 155 -1.87 -11.27 -5.09
CA TRP A 155 -1.90 -11.18 -3.64
C TRP A 155 -3.13 -10.43 -3.12
N ASN A 156 -3.39 -9.24 -3.65
CA ASN A 156 -4.54 -8.44 -3.22
C ASN A 156 -5.87 -9.16 -3.50
N THR A 157 -5.94 -9.92 -4.59
CA THR A 157 -7.10 -10.77 -4.88
C THR A 157 -7.28 -11.85 -3.80
N ALA A 158 -6.18 -12.52 -3.42
CA ALA A 158 -6.20 -13.52 -2.34
C ALA A 158 -6.57 -12.89 -0.99
N PHE A 159 -6.01 -11.72 -0.69
CA PHE A 159 -6.32 -10.96 0.52
C PHE A 159 -7.82 -10.61 0.61
N LEU A 160 -8.40 -10.06 -0.45
CA LEU A 160 -9.82 -9.69 -0.49
C LEU A 160 -10.74 -10.89 -0.42
N ALA A 161 -10.44 -11.97 -1.14
CA ALA A 161 -11.23 -13.19 -1.12
C ALA A 161 -11.27 -13.82 0.28
N VAL A 162 -10.10 -13.96 0.94
CA VAL A 162 -9.98 -14.57 2.26
C VAL A 162 -10.58 -13.69 3.34
N THR A 163 -10.30 -12.39 3.34
CA THR A 163 -10.88 -11.46 4.34
C THR A 163 -12.37 -11.28 4.15
N GLY A 164 -12.87 -11.28 2.90
CA GLY A 164 -14.28 -11.25 2.58
C GLY A 164 -15.01 -12.50 3.10
N ALA A 165 -14.45 -13.70 2.86
CA ALA A 165 -14.98 -14.94 3.41
C ALA A 165 -14.98 -14.93 4.94
N TYR A 166 -13.88 -14.49 5.56
CA TYR A 166 -13.80 -14.38 7.02
C TYR A 166 -14.85 -13.43 7.61
N LYS A 167 -15.09 -12.30 6.97
CA LYS A 167 -16.15 -11.35 7.41
C LYS A 167 -17.56 -11.94 7.29
N ARG A 168 -17.81 -12.84 6.33
CA ARG A 168 -19.12 -13.50 6.13
C ARG A 168 -19.40 -14.64 7.11
N GLY A 169 -18.41 -15.48 7.42
CA GLY A 169 -18.65 -16.70 8.21
C GLY A 169 -17.44 -17.19 9.01
N GLY A 170 -16.47 -16.31 9.31
CA GLY A 170 -15.29 -16.66 10.07
C GLY A 170 -14.38 -17.66 9.36
N GLU A 171 -13.59 -18.38 10.14
CA GLU A 171 -12.57 -19.32 9.62
C GLU A 171 -13.19 -20.49 8.84
N GLU A 172 -14.40 -20.92 9.17
CA GLU A 172 -15.08 -22.02 8.46
C GLU A 172 -15.43 -21.62 7.02
N GLU A 173 -15.87 -20.39 6.79
CA GLU A 173 -16.12 -19.89 5.43
C GLU A 173 -14.82 -19.77 4.62
N VAL A 174 -13.71 -19.40 5.27
CA VAL A 174 -12.38 -19.39 4.63
C VAL A 174 -11.96 -20.80 4.21
N LYS A 175 -12.11 -21.79 5.08
CA LYS A 175 -11.82 -23.20 4.76
C LYS A 175 -12.70 -23.72 3.63
N TYR A 176 -13.98 -23.35 3.63
CA TYR A 176 -14.89 -23.69 2.53
C TYR A 176 -14.42 -23.10 1.20
N LEU A 177 -14.09 -21.80 1.19
CA LEU A 177 -13.56 -21.09 0.02
C LEU A 177 -12.30 -21.79 -0.58
N LEU A 178 -11.34 -22.15 0.28
CA LEU A 178 -10.14 -22.88 -0.13
C LEU A 178 -10.47 -24.27 -0.66
N GLY A 179 -11.37 -24.99 -0.03
CA GLY A 179 -11.83 -26.29 -0.53
C GLY A 179 -12.53 -26.21 -1.89
N VAL A 180 -13.19 -25.08 -2.19
CA VAL A 180 -13.73 -24.80 -3.53
C VAL A 180 -12.58 -24.62 -4.51
N LEU A 181 -11.61 -23.76 -4.18
CA LEU A 181 -10.46 -23.47 -5.05
C LEU A 181 -9.65 -24.72 -5.39
N ASP A 182 -9.38 -25.59 -4.39
CA ASP A 182 -8.68 -26.86 -4.61
C ASP A 182 -9.45 -27.76 -5.61
N ARG A 183 -10.77 -27.90 -5.41
CA ARG A 183 -11.62 -28.72 -6.32
C ARG A 183 -11.66 -28.18 -7.75
N VAL A 184 -11.77 -26.85 -7.92
CA VAL A 184 -11.91 -26.27 -9.27
C VAL A 184 -10.60 -26.24 -10.05
N ASN A 185 -9.46 -26.23 -9.36
CA ASN A 185 -8.15 -26.28 -10.01
C ASN A 185 -7.88 -27.61 -10.74
N ASP A 186 -8.50 -28.69 -10.28
CA ASP A 186 -8.29 -30.05 -10.81
C ASP A 186 -9.37 -30.47 -11.82
N VAL A 187 -10.38 -29.62 -12.05
CA VAL A 187 -11.49 -29.92 -12.97
C VAL A 187 -11.24 -29.27 -14.33
N PRO A 188 -11.27 -30.03 -15.43
CA PRO A 188 -11.18 -29.48 -16.78
C PRO A 188 -12.26 -28.43 -17.06
N ASP A 189 -11.93 -27.43 -17.89
CA ASP A 189 -12.83 -26.34 -18.24
C ASP A 189 -14.14 -26.81 -18.91
N GLU A 190 -14.06 -27.92 -19.66
CA GLU A 190 -15.15 -28.50 -20.45
C GLU A 190 -15.99 -29.52 -19.68
N ALA A 191 -15.67 -29.80 -18.41
CA ALA A 191 -16.40 -30.80 -17.63
C ALA A 191 -17.82 -30.28 -17.27
N GLU A 192 -18.83 -31.17 -17.38
CA GLU A 192 -20.14 -30.91 -16.80
C GLU A 192 -20.04 -30.80 -15.27
N LEU A 193 -20.25 -29.62 -14.75
CA LEU A 193 -20.24 -29.34 -13.33
C LEU A 193 -21.62 -29.46 -12.73
N SER A 194 -21.70 -29.96 -11.49
CA SER A 194 -22.91 -29.82 -10.71
C SER A 194 -23.25 -28.34 -10.52
N GLU A 195 -24.52 -28.00 -10.38
CA GLU A 195 -24.97 -26.63 -10.14
C GLU A 195 -24.28 -25.99 -8.91
N GLY A 196 -24.12 -26.77 -7.83
CA GLY A 196 -23.41 -26.31 -6.65
C GLY A 196 -21.94 -26.01 -6.86
N THR A 197 -21.23 -26.82 -7.69
CA THR A 197 -19.81 -26.55 -8.02
C THR A 197 -19.69 -25.32 -8.91
N ARG A 198 -20.61 -25.12 -9.83
CA ARG A 198 -20.66 -23.92 -10.68
C ARG A 198 -20.88 -22.66 -9.85
N ALA A 199 -21.87 -22.67 -8.96
CA ALA A 199 -22.13 -21.55 -8.06
C ALA A 199 -20.91 -21.23 -7.18
N ALA A 200 -20.22 -22.26 -6.66
CA ALA A 200 -19.01 -22.11 -5.88
C ALA A 200 -17.84 -21.50 -6.67
N ARG A 201 -17.66 -21.90 -7.96
CA ARG A 201 -16.69 -21.25 -8.86
C ARG A 201 -16.94 -19.75 -9.00
N LEU A 202 -18.20 -19.37 -9.21
CA LEU A 202 -18.58 -17.97 -9.41
C LEU A 202 -18.32 -17.11 -8.17
N ALA A 203 -18.35 -17.68 -6.98
CA ALA A 203 -18.07 -16.96 -5.74
C ALA A 203 -16.59 -16.68 -5.48
N LEU A 204 -15.64 -17.34 -6.18
CA LEU A 204 -14.20 -17.24 -5.86
C LEU A 204 -13.64 -15.84 -6.05
N TYR A 205 -14.02 -15.14 -7.11
CA TYR A 205 -13.44 -13.84 -7.50
C TYR A 205 -14.45 -12.69 -7.51
N GLN A 206 -15.65 -12.89 -6.97
CA GLN A 206 -16.69 -11.84 -6.91
C GLN A 206 -16.22 -10.58 -6.16
N ASP A 207 -15.39 -10.75 -5.14
CA ASP A 207 -14.83 -9.67 -4.32
C ASP A 207 -13.50 -9.12 -4.90
N CYS A 208 -13.09 -9.54 -6.10
CA CYS A 208 -11.85 -9.07 -6.70
C CYS A 208 -11.94 -7.59 -7.08
N ASN A 209 -10.79 -6.92 -7.05
CA ASN A 209 -10.68 -5.50 -7.40
C ASN A 209 -10.46 -5.26 -8.90
N ASP A 210 -10.48 -4.00 -9.30
CA ASP A 210 -10.30 -3.59 -10.70
C ASP A 210 -8.90 -3.91 -11.23
N ALA A 211 -7.87 -3.96 -10.38
CA ALA A 211 -6.55 -4.35 -10.83
C ALA A 211 -6.54 -5.81 -11.30
N PHE A 212 -7.24 -6.72 -10.61
CA PHE A 212 -7.39 -8.10 -11.08
C PHE A 212 -8.22 -8.19 -12.35
N ARG A 213 -9.32 -7.44 -12.44
CA ARG A 213 -10.11 -7.34 -13.68
C ARG A 213 -9.28 -6.82 -14.85
N ASN A 214 -8.47 -5.79 -14.63
CA ASN A 214 -7.55 -5.24 -15.62
C ASN A 214 -6.45 -6.22 -16.04
N LEU A 215 -5.97 -7.07 -15.11
CA LEU A 215 -5.07 -8.18 -15.43
C LEU A 215 -5.74 -9.17 -16.39
N LEU A 216 -6.97 -9.59 -16.10
CA LEU A 216 -7.76 -10.50 -16.93
C LEU A 216 -8.04 -9.90 -18.33
N LEU A 217 -8.24 -8.60 -18.43
CA LEU A 217 -8.41 -7.88 -19.69
C LEU A 217 -7.10 -7.69 -20.48
N GLY A 218 -5.96 -8.10 -19.94
CA GLY A 218 -4.65 -7.93 -20.59
C GLY A 218 -4.16 -6.49 -20.62
N LYS A 219 -4.70 -5.58 -19.80
CA LYS A 219 -4.29 -4.17 -19.79
C LYS A 219 -2.85 -3.96 -19.30
N PHE A 220 -2.29 -4.93 -18.56
CA PHE A 220 -0.88 -4.94 -18.13
C PHE A 220 0.03 -5.72 -19.08
N GLY A 221 -0.49 -6.16 -20.21
CA GLY A 221 0.21 -6.94 -21.22
C GLY A 221 -0.37 -8.34 -21.38
N LYS A 222 0.14 -9.04 -22.38
CA LYS A 222 -0.27 -10.42 -22.68
C LYS A 222 0.19 -11.37 -21.55
N LEU A 223 -0.72 -12.16 -21.05
CA LEU A 223 -0.38 -13.22 -20.08
C LEU A 223 0.57 -14.26 -20.73
N PRO A 224 1.67 -14.65 -20.06
CA PRO A 224 2.74 -15.47 -20.65
C PRO A 224 2.26 -16.83 -21.20
N LEU A 225 1.32 -17.46 -20.51
CA LEU A 225 0.79 -18.78 -20.87
C LEU A 225 -0.66 -18.72 -21.39
N GLY A 226 -1.10 -17.55 -21.84
CA GLY A 226 -2.44 -17.34 -22.37
C GLY A 226 -3.44 -16.89 -21.31
N PHE A 227 -4.67 -16.64 -21.75
CA PHE A 227 -5.74 -16.20 -20.89
C PHE A 227 -6.27 -17.34 -19.99
N PRO A 228 -6.76 -17.02 -18.78
CA PRO A 228 -7.43 -18.00 -17.92
C PRO A 228 -8.75 -18.49 -18.51
N PRO A 229 -9.32 -19.58 -17.93
CA PRO A 229 -10.61 -20.11 -18.32
C PRO A 229 -11.77 -19.09 -18.27
N ASP A 230 -12.77 -19.25 -19.10
CA ASP A 230 -13.90 -18.31 -19.21
C ASP A 230 -14.66 -18.15 -17.89
N TRP A 231 -14.78 -19.20 -17.07
CA TRP A 231 -15.45 -19.13 -15.78
C TRP A 231 -14.76 -18.17 -14.77
N VAL A 232 -13.46 -17.91 -14.93
CA VAL A 232 -12.74 -16.92 -14.12
C VAL A 232 -13.26 -15.52 -14.44
N TYR A 233 -13.57 -15.25 -15.71
CA TYR A 233 -14.20 -13.99 -16.12
C TYR A 233 -15.63 -13.90 -15.61
N GLU A 234 -16.40 -14.99 -15.69
CA GLU A 234 -17.76 -15.02 -15.16
C GLU A 234 -17.76 -14.71 -13.65
N SER A 235 -16.82 -15.29 -12.89
CA SER A 235 -16.64 -15.00 -11.46
C SER A 235 -16.23 -13.54 -11.18
N ALA A 236 -15.32 -12.98 -11.98
CA ALA A 236 -14.78 -11.64 -11.73
C ALA A 236 -15.66 -10.49 -12.24
N PHE A 237 -16.44 -10.72 -13.31
CA PHE A 237 -17.23 -9.69 -14.01
C PHE A 237 -18.75 -9.91 -13.91
N GLY A 238 -19.22 -11.02 -13.33
CA GLY A 238 -20.64 -11.33 -13.26
C GLY A 238 -21.27 -11.34 -14.66
N ASN A 239 -22.43 -10.71 -14.82
CA ASN A 239 -23.17 -10.67 -16.09
C ASN A 239 -22.40 -10.05 -17.27
N ALA A 240 -21.37 -9.24 -17.02
CA ALA A 240 -20.58 -8.58 -18.05
C ALA A 240 -19.44 -9.45 -18.62
N TRP A 241 -19.26 -10.69 -18.17
CA TRP A 241 -18.10 -11.52 -18.49
C TRP A 241 -17.88 -11.77 -20.00
N LYS A 242 -18.94 -11.93 -20.79
CA LYS A 242 -18.82 -12.11 -22.24
C LYS A 242 -18.26 -10.89 -22.94
N GLN A 243 -18.69 -9.70 -22.50
CA GLN A 243 -18.13 -8.43 -22.98
C GLN A 243 -16.67 -8.27 -22.54
N ALA A 244 -16.35 -8.61 -21.30
CA ALA A 244 -14.97 -8.59 -20.80
C ALA A 244 -14.04 -9.49 -21.64
N ILE A 245 -14.50 -10.68 -22.04
CA ILE A 245 -13.75 -11.55 -22.95
C ILE A 245 -13.55 -10.92 -24.33
N ALA A 246 -14.57 -10.26 -24.88
CA ALA A 246 -14.48 -9.57 -26.17
C ALA A 246 -13.51 -8.36 -26.10
N ASP A 247 -13.44 -7.69 -24.96
CA ASP A 247 -12.62 -6.48 -24.72
C ASP A 247 -11.15 -6.80 -24.36
N ARG A 248 -10.75 -8.07 -24.31
CA ARG A 248 -9.36 -8.46 -24.04
C ARG A 248 -8.40 -7.80 -25.01
N THR A 249 -7.31 -7.25 -24.49
CA THR A 249 -6.24 -6.68 -25.32
C THR A 249 -5.01 -7.56 -25.30
N THR A 250 -4.36 -7.68 -26.45
CA THR A 250 -3.06 -8.31 -26.60
C THR A 250 -1.93 -7.30 -26.88
N HIS A 251 -2.28 -6.02 -26.90
CA HIS A 251 -1.33 -4.93 -27.11
C HIS A 251 -0.43 -4.74 -25.89
N SER A 252 0.83 -4.44 -26.16
CA SER A 252 1.77 -4.07 -25.11
C SER A 252 1.34 -2.78 -24.42
N PRO A 253 1.45 -2.66 -23.10
CA PRO A 253 1.27 -1.37 -22.41
C PRO A 253 2.19 -0.28 -22.97
N LEU A 254 3.41 -0.64 -23.44
CA LEU A 254 4.35 0.29 -24.06
C LEU A 254 3.80 1.00 -25.31
N GLU A 255 2.90 0.36 -26.06
CA GLU A 255 2.27 0.96 -27.24
C GLU A 255 1.29 2.09 -26.89
N LYS A 256 0.92 2.19 -25.61
CA LYS A 256 -0.02 3.19 -25.08
C LYS A 256 0.65 4.24 -24.19
N LEU A 257 1.98 4.10 -23.94
CA LEU A 257 2.70 5.10 -23.18
C LEU A 257 2.81 6.38 -24.01
N THR A 258 2.42 7.48 -23.39
CA THR A 258 2.75 8.81 -23.86
C THR A 258 4.03 9.28 -23.19
N ASP A 259 4.81 10.10 -23.89
CA ASP A 259 5.99 10.72 -23.28
C ASP A 259 5.56 11.56 -22.07
N MET A 260 6.31 11.44 -20.99
CA MET A 260 6.08 12.23 -19.79
C MET A 260 6.59 13.66 -20.02
N ASP A 261 5.75 14.64 -19.77
CA ASP A 261 6.17 16.06 -19.76
C ASP A 261 6.86 16.38 -18.43
N ILE A 262 8.19 16.22 -18.42
CA ILE A 262 9.03 16.44 -17.23
C ILE A 262 8.92 17.88 -16.73
N GLU A 263 8.76 18.87 -17.62
CA GLU A 263 8.62 20.26 -17.21
C GLU A 263 7.27 20.55 -16.54
N ALA A 264 6.21 19.93 -17.02
CA ALA A 264 4.92 19.99 -16.35
C ALA A 264 4.98 19.35 -14.96
N GLU A 265 5.62 18.18 -14.81
CA GLU A 265 5.82 17.51 -13.50
C GLU A 265 6.72 18.34 -12.57
N ARG A 266 7.79 18.95 -13.08
CA ARG A 266 8.63 19.88 -12.32
C ARG A 266 7.84 21.08 -11.80
N LYS A 267 6.99 21.65 -12.64
CA LYS A 267 6.12 22.76 -12.26
C LYS A 267 5.13 22.31 -11.17
N ALA A 268 4.48 21.16 -11.33
CA ALA A 268 3.55 20.61 -10.34
C ALA A 268 4.24 20.42 -8.99
N PHE A 269 5.40 19.80 -8.97
CA PHE A 269 6.17 19.58 -7.74
C PHE A 269 6.62 20.88 -7.08
N ARG A 270 7.14 21.83 -7.85
CA ARG A 270 7.49 23.17 -7.39
C ARG A 270 6.30 23.87 -6.74
N ASP A 271 5.13 23.79 -7.35
CA ASP A 271 3.90 24.42 -6.83
C ASP A 271 3.46 23.81 -5.49
N ILE A 272 3.75 22.52 -5.24
CA ILE A 272 3.50 21.86 -3.96
C ILE A 272 4.51 22.26 -2.89
N ILE A 273 5.81 22.18 -3.20
CA ILE A 273 6.89 22.43 -2.21
C ILE A 273 7.23 23.91 -2.05
N LYS A 274 6.66 24.80 -2.90
CA LYS A 274 6.82 26.27 -2.89
C LYS A 274 8.25 26.76 -3.11
N ARG A 275 9.08 25.98 -3.77
CA ARG A 275 10.44 26.32 -4.22
C ARG A 275 10.86 25.47 -5.40
N GLU A 276 11.94 25.81 -6.06
CA GLU A 276 12.51 24.97 -7.11
C GLU A 276 13.03 23.66 -6.51
N PRO A 277 12.64 22.48 -7.06
CA PRO A 277 13.19 21.19 -6.63
C PRO A 277 14.62 21.00 -7.13
N THR A 278 15.44 20.27 -6.38
CA THR A 278 16.73 19.79 -6.86
C THR A 278 16.54 18.65 -7.87
N GLU A 279 17.59 18.31 -8.63
CA GLU A 279 17.52 17.17 -9.56
C GLU A 279 17.30 15.85 -8.83
N GLU A 280 17.90 15.65 -7.64
CA GLU A 280 17.66 14.47 -6.80
C GLU A 280 16.20 14.39 -6.34
N GLU A 281 15.64 15.52 -5.91
CA GLU A 281 14.22 15.60 -5.52
C GLU A 281 13.29 15.33 -6.71
N MET A 282 13.65 15.80 -7.92
CA MET A 282 12.89 15.49 -9.14
C MET A 282 12.92 14.00 -9.47
N VAL A 283 14.09 13.34 -9.41
CA VAL A 283 14.19 11.89 -9.61
C VAL A 283 13.32 11.14 -8.60
N MET A 284 13.36 11.53 -7.33
CA MET A 284 12.50 10.95 -6.29
C MET A 284 11.01 11.19 -6.59
N TYR A 285 10.64 12.40 -7.00
CA TYR A 285 9.26 12.77 -7.32
C TYR A 285 8.70 11.99 -8.51
N LEU A 286 9.46 11.87 -9.59
CA LEU A 286 9.05 11.15 -10.80
C LEU A 286 8.81 9.65 -10.51
N ASN A 287 9.56 9.07 -9.57
CA ASN A 287 9.40 7.66 -9.19
C ASN A 287 8.33 7.46 -8.09
N HIS A 288 8.29 8.33 -7.08
CA HIS A 288 7.45 8.20 -5.89
C HIS A 288 6.92 9.57 -5.44
N PRO A 289 5.95 10.16 -6.16
CA PRO A 289 5.52 11.55 -5.94
C PRO A 289 5.09 11.85 -4.50
N GLY A 290 4.28 10.97 -3.90
CA GLY A 290 3.80 11.15 -2.53
C GLY A 290 4.89 11.13 -1.48
N ASP A 291 5.87 10.23 -1.62
CA ASP A 291 6.97 10.11 -0.67
C ASP A 291 7.98 11.25 -0.83
N ALA A 292 8.20 11.72 -2.06
CA ALA A 292 9.02 12.89 -2.33
C ALA A 292 8.46 14.14 -1.63
N VAL A 293 7.17 14.40 -1.78
CA VAL A 293 6.49 15.52 -1.11
C VAL A 293 6.64 15.42 0.41
N LYS A 294 6.33 14.24 1.00
CA LYS A 294 6.46 14.01 2.45
C LYS A 294 7.89 14.24 2.93
N THR A 295 8.88 13.74 2.20
CA THR A 295 10.31 13.87 2.54
C THR A 295 10.75 15.34 2.52
N VAL A 296 10.38 16.09 1.47
CA VAL A 296 10.72 17.51 1.38
C VAL A 296 10.06 18.33 2.48
N GLN A 297 8.78 18.06 2.76
CA GLN A 297 8.05 18.74 3.85
C GLN A 297 8.63 18.39 5.22
N PHE A 298 9.01 17.13 5.45
CA PHE A 298 9.67 16.71 6.68
C PHE A 298 11.01 17.44 6.89
N ARG A 299 11.86 17.47 5.85
CA ARG A 299 13.15 18.17 5.90
C ARG A 299 12.99 19.68 6.08
N ALA A 300 11.97 20.28 5.47
CA ALA A 300 11.66 21.69 5.66
C ALA A 300 11.25 22.02 7.11
N LYS A 301 10.55 21.10 7.79
CA LYS A 301 10.07 21.28 9.15
C LYS A 301 11.12 20.96 10.22
N TYR A 302 11.86 19.87 10.04
CA TYR A 302 12.73 19.30 11.08
C TYR A 302 14.23 19.40 10.74
N GLY A 303 14.59 19.84 9.54
CA GLY A 303 15.97 19.79 9.06
C GLY A 303 16.35 18.44 8.47
N ASP A 304 17.63 18.26 8.18
CA ASP A 304 18.16 17.00 7.64
C ASP A 304 18.51 16.02 8.78
N PRO A 305 17.75 14.92 8.95
CA PRO A 305 17.98 13.96 10.03
C PRO A 305 19.30 13.21 9.91
N ASN A 306 19.94 13.19 8.73
CA ASN A 306 21.25 12.55 8.52
C ASN A 306 22.38 13.18 9.33
N ARG A 307 22.13 14.35 9.94
CA ARG A 307 23.10 15.04 10.80
C ARG A 307 23.05 14.60 12.25
N LEU A 308 21.99 13.90 12.66
CA LEU A 308 21.88 13.34 13.99
C LEU A 308 22.69 12.04 14.09
N PRO A 309 23.38 11.80 15.23
CA PRO A 309 23.93 10.48 15.50
C PRO A 309 22.86 9.40 15.40
N LEU A 310 23.22 8.25 14.83
CA LEU A 310 22.27 7.17 14.57
C LEU A 310 21.51 6.69 15.82
N PRO A 311 22.15 6.55 17.01
CA PRO A 311 21.41 6.21 18.24
C PRO A 311 20.35 7.24 18.60
N VAL A 312 20.65 8.52 18.45
CA VAL A 312 19.69 9.60 18.74
C VAL A 312 18.50 9.57 17.81
N TRP A 313 18.74 9.26 16.53
CA TRP A 313 17.64 9.11 15.55
C TRP A 313 16.67 7.98 15.93
N PHE A 314 17.19 6.83 16.39
CA PHE A 314 16.36 5.65 16.68
C PHE A 314 15.83 5.60 18.11
N GLU A 315 16.57 6.12 19.08
CA GLU A 315 16.26 5.96 20.51
C GLU A 315 15.80 7.26 21.17
N GLY A 316 16.02 8.38 20.49
CA GLY A 316 15.83 9.69 21.06
C GLY A 316 17.02 10.07 21.97
N CYS A 317 16.80 11.09 22.79
CA CYS A 317 17.76 11.58 23.76
C CYS A 317 17.20 11.38 25.17
N SER A 318 17.99 10.81 26.06
CA SER A 318 17.65 10.65 27.48
C SER A 318 18.00 11.89 28.28
N VAL A 319 17.26 12.13 29.37
CA VAL A 319 17.61 13.23 30.31
C VAL A 319 18.98 13.01 30.88
N GLY A 320 19.83 14.03 30.78
CA GLY A 320 21.25 13.98 31.18
C GLY A 320 22.18 13.48 30.08
N GLU A 321 21.69 13.13 28.93
CA GLU A 321 22.48 12.69 27.78
C GLU A 321 22.98 13.89 26.97
N GLU A 322 24.27 13.86 26.65
CA GLU A 322 24.94 14.84 25.81
C GLU A 322 25.11 14.31 24.40
N ILE A 323 24.72 15.13 23.41
CA ILE A 323 24.81 14.80 22.00
C ILE A 323 25.66 15.85 21.29
N ASN A 324 26.62 15.39 20.50
CA ASN A 324 27.42 16.24 19.62
C ASN A 324 26.93 16.03 18.16
N PHE A 325 26.64 17.11 17.45
CA PHE A 325 26.24 17.08 16.06
C PHE A 325 26.83 18.27 15.28
N VAL A 326 26.79 18.19 13.98
CA VAL A 326 27.30 19.24 13.08
C VAL A 326 26.14 19.80 12.26
N ASP A 327 25.97 21.13 12.24
CA ASP A 327 24.91 21.80 11.49
C ASP A 327 25.19 21.84 9.98
N THR A 328 24.26 22.45 9.21
CA THR A 328 24.38 22.57 7.74
C THR A 328 25.54 23.44 7.29
N SER A 329 26.08 24.29 8.16
CA SER A 329 27.24 25.14 7.87
C SER A 329 28.58 24.44 8.18
N GLY A 330 28.53 23.23 8.78
CA GLY A 330 29.73 22.52 9.26
C GLY A 330 30.15 22.92 10.69
N LYS A 331 29.36 23.73 11.39
CA LYS A 331 29.65 24.13 12.76
C LYS A 331 29.26 23.01 13.72
N PRO A 332 30.16 22.60 14.63
CA PRO A 332 29.85 21.64 15.69
C PRO A 332 28.99 22.27 16.77
N HIS A 333 28.06 21.49 17.30
CA HIS A 333 27.14 21.84 18.37
C HIS A 333 27.14 20.77 19.44
N GLN A 334 26.96 21.19 20.69
CA GLN A 334 26.80 20.33 21.85
C GLN A 334 25.38 20.54 22.41
N PHE A 335 24.63 19.47 22.52
CA PHE A 335 23.27 19.45 23.06
C PHE A 335 23.18 18.57 24.29
N LEU A 336 22.59 19.06 25.37
CA LEU A 336 22.32 18.30 26.59
C LEU A 336 20.86 18.42 26.95
N LEU A 337 20.13 17.30 27.01
CA LEU A 337 18.76 17.27 27.48
C LEU A 337 18.74 17.35 29.02
N VAL A 338 18.22 18.47 29.56
CA VAL A 338 18.22 18.71 31.00
C VAL A 338 16.97 18.13 31.67
N SER A 339 15.79 18.37 31.09
CA SER A 339 14.54 17.84 31.65
C SER A 339 13.43 17.82 30.61
N MET A 340 12.46 16.94 30.82
CA MET A 340 11.22 16.88 30.07
C MET A 340 10.07 16.68 31.04
N SER A 341 9.07 17.60 31.02
CA SER A 341 7.88 17.45 31.86
C SER A 341 6.97 16.34 31.37
N PRO A 342 6.09 15.77 32.20
CA PRO A 342 4.96 15.01 31.71
C PRO A 342 4.12 15.83 30.71
N ALA A 343 3.45 15.14 29.76
CA ALA A 343 2.57 15.81 28.83
C ALA A 343 1.37 16.44 29.57
N ASN A 344 1.02 17.68 29.19
CA ASN A 344 -0.17 18.36 29.65
C ASN A 344 -1.44 17.81 28.93
N ASP A 345 -2.61 18.35 29.24
CA ASP A 345 -3.88 17.91 28.63
C ASP A 345 -3.95 18.19 27.11
N ALA A 346 -3.15 19.11 26.61
CA ALA A 346 -3.00 19.37 25.18
C ALA A 346 -2.00 18.42 24.48
N GLY A 347 -1.40 17.48 25.22
CA GLY A 347 -0.38 16.54 24.71
C GLY A 347 0.98 17.19 24.53
N GLU A 348 1.27 18.28 25.24
CA GLU A 348 2.51 19.05 25.13
C GLU A 348 3.38 18.85 26.37
N SER A 349 4.69 18.76 26.19
CA SER A 349 5.69 18.64 27.22
C SER A 349 6.66 19.82 27.15
N MET A 350 7.02 20.37 28.30
CA MET A 350 8.06 21.36 28.39
C MET A 350 9.43 20.65 28.40
N VAL A 351 10.19 20.88 27.35
CA VAL A 351 11.55 20.33 27.19
C VAL A 351 12.56 21.44 27.51
N ARG A 352 13.48 21.17 28.45
CA ARG A 352 14.61 22.05 28.75
C ARG A 352 15.90 21.40 28.30
N PHE A 353 16.72 22.17 27.60
CA PHE A 353 17.99 21.68 27.08
C PHE A 353 19.05 22.80 27.10
N VAL A 354 20.31 22.39 27.09
CA VAL A 354 21.44 23.28 26.87
C VAL A 354 21.94 23.03 25.44
N LEU A 355 22.13 24.10 24.70
CA LEU A 355 22.75 24.08 23.36
C LEU A 355 23.91 25.07 23.38
N ASP A 356 25.13 24.59 23.13
CA ASP A 356 26.36 25.40 23.12
C ASP A 356 26.50 26.29 24.36
N SER A 357 26.22 25.75 25.54
CA SER A 357 26.26 26.44 26.86
C SER A 357 25.08 27.39 27.14
N GLU A 358 24.14 27.56 26.26
CA GLU A 358 22.92 28.35 26.48
C GLU A 358 21.73 27.47 26.85
N ILE A 359 20.90 27.91 27.79
CA ILE A 359 19.72 27.16 28.27
C ILE A 359 18.49 27.57 27.47
N PHE A 360 17.80 26.59 26.92
CA PHE A 360 16.54 26.76 26.20
C PHE A 360 15.39 26.01 26.89
N SER A 361 14.20 26.52 26.71
CA SER A 361 12.96 25.85 27.09
C SER A 361 11.98 25.91 25.93
N GLN A 362 11.51 24.75 25.50
CA GLN A 362 10.61 24.60 24.35
C GLN A 362 9.41 23.76 24.71
N LEU A 363 8.20 24.22 24.35
CA LEU A 363 7.00 23.41 24.43
C LEU A 363 6.89 22.56 23.17
N VAL A 364 6.84 21.24 23.34
CA VAL A 364 6.87 20.25 22.25
C VAL A 364 5.67 19.33 22.34
N LYS A 365 4.97 19.11 21.22
CA LYS A 365 3.93 18.07 21.14
C LYS A 365 4.55 16.69 21.15
N VAL A 366 4.26 15.91 22.21
CA VAL A 366 4.83 14.57 22.44
C VAL A 366 3.80 13.46 22.47
N ALA A 367 2.52 13.81 22.65
CA ALA A 367 1.39 12.88 22.66
C ALA A 367 0.11 13.57 22.19
N PRO A 368 -0.89 12.83 21.72
CA PRO A 368 -2.22 13.41 21.52
C PRO A 368 -2.81 13.91 22.84
N PRO A 369 -3.66 14.96 22.83
CA PRO A 369 -4.31 15.48 24.03
C PRO A 369 -5.11 14.39 24.75
N LYS A 370 -5.03 14.34 26.09
CA LYS A 370 -5.76 13.37 26.92
C LYS A 370 -7.27 13.61 26.97
N ASN A 371 -7.71 14.84 26.78
CA ASN A 371 -9.14 15.19 26.73
C ASN A 371 -9.53 15.36 25.26
N GLY A 372 -10.41 14.48 24.79
CA GLY A 372 -10.88 14.30 23.41
C GLY A 372 -11.38 15.52 22.64
N GLY A 373 -10.56 16.54 22.56
CA GLY A 373 -10.64 17.60 21.60
C GLY A 373 -9.71 17.31 20.44
N ALA A 374 -10.23 16.75 19.34
CA ALA A 374 -9.60 16.56 18.04
C ALA A 374 -8.30 15.69 18.00
N GLY A 375 -8.44 14.36 18.06
CA GLY A 375 -7.31 13.46 17.84
C GLY A 375 -7.63 11.97 17.90
N GLY A 376 -8.74 11.53 18.46
CA GLY A 376 -9.29 10.20 18.24
C GLY A 376 -10.08 10.23 16.94
N ALA A 377 -9.84 9.27 16.03
CA ALA A 377 -10.68 9.10 14.87
C ALA A 377 -12.14 9.02 15.33
N VAL A 378 -12.99 9.91 14.84
CA VAL A 378 -14.44 9.79 15.05
C VAL A 378 -14.88 8.59 14.26
N MET A 379 -15.46 7.59 14.92
CA MET A 379 -15.93 6.39 14.24
C MET A 379 -17.34 6.61 13.72
N ALA A 380 -17.63 6.12 12.52
CA ALA A 380 -18.98 6.09 11.98
C ALA A 380 -19.83 5.09 12.78
N ASP A 381 -21.05 5.46 13.10
CA ASP A 381 -22.03 4.53 13.67
C ASP A 381 -22.55 3.61 12.55
N PRO A 382 -22.29 2.31 12.60
CA PRO A 382 -22.78 1.38 11.56
C PRO A 382 -24.31 1.32 11.43
N ALA A 383 -25.04 1.75 12.47
CA ALA A 383 -26.50 1.81 12.45
C ALA A 383 -27.05 3.09 11.79
N ASP A 384 -26.22 4.12 11.67
CA ASP A 384 -26.58 5.39 11.03
C ASP A 384 -26.18 5.38 9.53
N LYS A 385 -27.15 5.16 8.66
CA LYS A 385 -26.96 5.14 7.20
C LYS A 385 -26.45 6.46 6.61
N TYR A 386 -26.44 7.55 7.38
CA TYR A 386 -25.91 8.84 6.94
C TYR A 386 -24.44 9.06 7.34
N GLN A 387 -23.85 8.15 8.08
CA GLN A 387 -22.45 8.19 8.45
C GLN A 387 -21.63 7.25 7.58
N VAL A 388 -20.74 7.80 6.76
CA VAL A 388 -19.94 7.03 5.84
C VAL A 388 -18.50 6.97 6.37
N GLY A 389 -18.10 5.78 6.81
CA GLY A 389 -16.78 5.48 7.32
C GLY A 389 -15.82 4.93 6.27
N ALA A 390 -14.53 4.98 6.57
CA ALA A 390 -13.52 4.32 5.77
C ALA A 390 -13.72 2.79 5.82
N PRO A 391 -13.67 2.09 4.67
CA PRO A 391 -13.95 0.65 4.59
C PRO A 391 -12.84 -0.23 5.14
N SER A 392 -11.67 0.35 5.43
CA SER A 392 -10.48 -0.32 5.95
C SER A 392 -9.41 0.69 6.34
N ASN A 393 -8.36 0.25 7.04
CA ASN A 393 -7.16 1.06 7.22
C ASN A 393 -6.48 1.32 5.87
N GLY A 394 -6.07 2.56 5.62
CA GLY A 394 -5.43 2.96 4.37
C GLY A 394 -5.15 4.45 4.31
N ASP A 395 -4.89 4.95 3.12
CA ASP A 395 -4.75 6.38 2.87
C ASP A 395 -5.95 6.86 2.04
N LEU A 396 -6.62 7.90 2.52
CA LEU A 396 -7.63 8.63 1.74
C LEU A 396 -6.93 9.22 0.50
N TRP A 397 -7.41 8.81 -0.69
CA TRP A 397 -6.73 9.09 -1.95
C TRP A 397 -7.30 10.29 -2.68
N VAL A 398 -8.60 10.29 -2.86
CA VAL A 398 -9.35 11.38 -3.49
C VAL A 398 -10.69 11.54 -2.77
N MET A 399 -11.09 12.78 -2.54
CA MET A 399 -12.42 13.17 -2.11
C MET A 399 -13.15 13.80 -3.29
N TYR A 400 -14.30 13.24 -3.65
CA TYR A 400 -15.10 13.73 -4.80
C TYR A 400 -16.19 14.71 -4.39
N VAL A 401 -16.57 14.74 -3.11
CA VAL A 401 -17.71 15.50 -2.63
C VAL A 401 -17.29 16.60 -1.65
N HIS A 402 -18.10 17.66 -1.61
CA HIS A 402 -17.93 18.81 -0.73
C HIS A 402 -19.18 19.03 0.13
N PRO A 403 -19.07 19.69 1.28
CA PRO A 403 -20.24 20.07 2.07
C PRO A 403 -21.24 20.88 1.23
N GLY A 404 -22.49 20.42 1.20
CA GLY A 404 -23.57 21.00 0.40
C GLY A 404 -23.90 20.24 -0.88
N ASP A 405 -23.07 19.32 -1.33
CA ASP A 405 -23.37 18.50 -2.52
C ASP A 405 -24.54 17.55 -2.24
N ILE A 406 -25.38 17.33 -3.23
CA ILE A 406 -26.44 16.32 -3.20
C ILE A 406 -25.93 15.12 -3.95
N VAL A 407 -25.99 13.95 -3.31
CA VAL A 407 -25.53 12.67 -3.86
C VAL A 407 -26.68 11.68 -3.97
N GLU A 408 -26.64 10.84 -4.99
CA GLU A 408 -27.55 9.70 -5.16
C GLU A 408 -27.00 8.46 -4.45
N GLU A 409 -27.88 7.50 -4.15
CA GLU A 409 -27.46 6.18 -3.66
C GLU A 409 -26.55 5.49 -4.68
N GLY A 410 -25.37 5.03 -4.24
CA GLY A 410 -24.37 4.42 -5.12
C GLY A 410 -23.39 5.40 -5.77
N GLU A 411 -23.55 6.70 -5.57
CA GLU A 411 -22.59 7.70 -6.06
C GLU A 411 -21.27 7.66 -5.29
N GLU A 412 -20.15 7.84 -5.99
CA GLU A 412 -18.81 7.75 -5.43
C GLU A 412 -18.48 8.99 -4.59
N LEU A 413 -18.22 8.79 -3.29
CA LEU A 413 -17.92 9.87 -2.36
C LEU A 413 -16.42 10.14 -2.24
N PHE A 414 -15.65 9.09 -2.09
CA PHE A 414 -14.19 9.17 -1.95
C PHE A 414 -13.53 7.83 -2.24
N ASN A 415 -12.20 7.85 -2.48
CA ASN A 415 -11.38 6.66 -2.64
C ASN A 415 -10.38 6.50 -1.50
N VAL A 416 -10.24 5.27 -1.03
CA VAL A 416 -9.19 4.88 -0.08
C VAL A 416 -8.19 3.99 -0.79
N SER A 417 -6.91 4.35 -0.73
CA SER A 417 -5.81 3.51 -1.20
C SER A 417 -5.43 2.49 -0.15
N ILE A 418 -5.55 1.22 -0.51
CA ILE A 418 -5.19 0.09 0.32
C ILE A 418 -4.13 -0.69 -0.43
N MET A 419 -2.91 -0.77 0.11
CA MET A 419 -1.82 -1.52 -0.52
C MET A 419 -1.59 -1.13 -2.00
N LYS A 420 -1.59 0.18 -2.29
CA LYS A 420 -1.46 0.77 -3.65
C LYS A 420 -2.64 0.49 -4.58
N GLN A 421 -3.79 0.15 -4.06
CA GLN A 421 -5.03 0.01 -4.83
C GLN A 421 -6.10 0.93 -4.29
N GLU A 422 -6.81 1.57 -5.22
CA GLU A 422 -7.91 2.46 -4.90
C GLU A 422 -9.19 1.64 -4.70
N LYS A 423 -9.92 1.90 -3.62
CA LYS A 423 -11.24 1.36 -3.36
C LYS A 423 -12.22 2.53 -3.26
N ALA A 424 -13.19 2.55 -4.15
CA ALA A 424 -14.29 3.49 -4.13
C ALA A 424 -15.19 3.26 -2.92
N VAL A 425 -15.61 4.33 -2.27
CA VAL A 425 -16.62 4.34 -1.22
C VAL A 425 -17.83 5.09 -1.73
N LEU A 426 -18.95 4.39 -1.79
CA LEU A 426 -20.18 4.86 -2.40
C LEU A 426 -21.15 5.38 -1.32
N ALA A 427 -22.04 6.28 -1.73
CA ALA A 427 -23.13 6.76 -0.87
C ALA A 427 -24.09 5.60 -0.56
N PRO A 428 -24.31 5.26 0.72
CA PRO A 428 -25.23 4.18 1.08
C PRO A 428 -26.72 4.56 0.90
N VAL A 429 -26.99 5.83 0.80
CA VAL A 429 -28.33 6.42 0.55
C VAL A 429 -28.19 7.76 -0.16
N ALA A 430 -29.23 8.16 -0.88
CA ALA A 430 -29.30 9.53 -1.38
C ALA A 430 -29.33 10.54 -0.23
N GLY A 431 -28.59 11.63 -0.35
CA GLY A 431 -28.47 12.62 0.72
C GLY A 431 -27.78 13.91 0.32
N ILE A 432 -27.73 14.84 1.26
CA ILE A 432 -26.88 16.02 1.16
C ILE A 432 -25.64 15.85 2.04
N VAL A 433 -24.48 16.18 1.52
CA VAL A 433 -23.21 16.15 2.28
C VAL A 433 -23.22 17.25 3.32
N LYS A 434 -23.34 16.89 4.60
CA LYS A 434 -23.31 17.83 5.72
C LYS A 434 -21.88 18.22 6.11
N ARG A 435 -21.02 17.24 6.23
CA ARG A 435 -19.62 17.43 6.62
C ARG A 435 -18.70 16.46 5.90
N VAL A 436 -17.51 16.93 5.59
CA VAL A 436 -16.36 16.14 5.18
C VAL A 436 -15.30 16.33 6.25
N LEU A 437 -14.93 15.26 6.96
CA LEU A 437 -14.05 15.33 8.13
C LEU A 437 -12.56 15.23 7.74
N LYS A 438 -12.28 14.58 6.61
CA LYS A 438 -10.93 14.50 6.04
C LYS A 438 -10.98 14.77 4.55
N THR A 439 -9.94 15.40 4.02
CA THR A 439 -9.85 15.74 2.59
C THR A 439 -8.56 15.20 2.00
N ALA A 440 -8.64 14.68 0.79
CA ALA A 440 -7.48 14.26 0.03
C ALA A 440 -7.70 14.53 -1.45
N ASP A 441 -6.61 14.84 -2.13
CA ASP A 441 -6.59 14.99 -3.57
C ASP A 441 -5.20 14.61 -4.07
N TYR A 442 -4.98 13.31 -4.18
CA TYR A 442 -3.69 12.81 -4.64
C TYR A 442 -3.44 13.09 -6.12
N LYS A 443 -4.49 13.16 -6.92
CA LYS A 443 -4.36 13.37 -8.37
C LYS A 443 -3.82 14.76 -8.71
N GLU A 444 -4.34 15.79 -8.04
CA GLU A 444 -3.99 17.18 -8.32
C GLU A 444 -2.90 17.72 -7.37
N THR A 445 -3.07 17.49 -6.07
CA THR A 445 -2.21 18.10 -5.04
C THR A 445 -1.24 17.15 -4.37
N ARG A 446 -1.30 15.86 -4.68
CA ARG A 446 -0.54 14.78 -4.00
C ARG A 446 -0.79 14.72 -2.49
N LYS A 447 -1.90 15.28 -2.03
CA LYS A 447 -2.29 15.25 -0.62
C LYS A 447 -3.04 13.96 -0.31
N MET A 448 -2.60 13.26 0.72
CA MET A 448 -3.25 12.08 1.30
C MET A 448 -3.40 12.25 2.80
N GLU A 449 -4.42 11.61 3.38
CA GLU A 449 -4.58 11.50 4.83
C GLU A 449 -4.81 10.04 5.22
N THR A 450 -4.07 9.53 6.21
CA THR A 450 -4.27 8.17 6.71
C THR A 450 -5.61 8.05 7.41
N VAL A 451 -6.33 6.97 7.12
CA VAL A 451 -7.64 6.66 7.71
C VAL A 451 -7.64 5.27 8.35
N ARG A 452 -8.50 5.08 9.36
CA ARG A 452 -8.72 3.79 10.02
C ARG A 452 -10.03 3.18 9.57
N GLU A 453 -10.11 1.86 9.58
CA GLU A 453 -11.37 1.16 9.30
C GLU A 453 -12.47 1.65 10.26
N GLY A 454 -13.62 2.02 9.70
CA GLY A 454 -14.74 2.59 10.43
C GLY A 454 -14.60 4.08 10.79
N GLU A 455 -13.49 4.74 10.52
CA GLU A 455 -13.33 6.17 10.78
C GLU A 455 -14.30 6.97 9.91
N LEU A 456 -15.10 7.86 10.54
CA LEU A 456 -16.08 8.71 9.87
C LEU A 456 -15.37 9.70 8.94
N ILE A 457 -15.68 9.64 7.67
CA ILE A 457 -15.07 10.51 6.64
C ILE A 457 -16.10 11.51 6.10
N VAL A 458 -17.31 11.03 5.78
CA VAL A 458 -18.39 11.86 5.25
C VAL A 458 -19.65 11.67 6.10
N GLU A 459 -20.28 12.76 6.49
CA GLU A 459 -21.60 12.77 7.10
C GLU A 459 -22.60 13.31 6.11
N LEU A 460 -23.58 12.48 5.77
CA LEU A 460 -24.71 12.83 4.93
C LEU A 460 -25.89 13.31 5.80
N GLY A 461 -26.91 13.79 5.16
CA GLY A 461 -28.20 14.08 5.76
C GLY A 461 -29.32 13.87 4.75
N PRO A 462 -30.57 13.83 5.19
CA PRO A 462 -31.69 13.70 4.26
C PRO A 462 -31.70 14.87 3.27
N VAL A 463 -32.00 14.57 2.01
CA VAL A 463 -32.16 15.60 0.97
C VAL A 463 -33.29 16.55 1.40
N PRO A 464 -33.06 17.87 1.45
CA PRO A 464 -34.11 18.82 1.78
C PRO A 464 -35.25 18.72 0.78
N ARG A 465 -36.47 18.55 1.25
CA ARG A 465 -37.64 18.66 0.38
C ARG A 465 -37.72 20.10 -0.16
N ILE A 466 -38.08 20.22 -1.42
CA ILE A 466 -38.33 21.50 -2.08
C ILE A 466 -39.82 21.70 -2.10
N CYS A 467 -40.28 22.94 -1.89
CA CYS A 467 -41.68 23.29 -2.03
C CYS A 467 -42.18 22.99 -3.45
N THR A 468 -43.27 22.25 -3.54
CA THR A 468 -43.87 21.83 -4.82
C THR A 468 -44.54 22.98 -5.59
N ASN A 469 -44.70 24.15 -4.96
CA ASN A 469 -45.19 25.34 -5.62
C ASN A 469 -44.07 25.95 -6.47
N GLU A 470 -44.22 25.94 -7.78
CA GLU A 470 -43.23 26.42 -8.75
C GLU A 470 -42.84 27.90 -8.52
N ALA A 471 -43.75 28.72 -8.01
CA ALA A 471 -43.49 30.11 -7.71
C ALA A 471 -42.64 30.27 -6.40
N CYS A 472 -42.58 29.25 -5.57
CA CYS A 472 -41.81 29.26 -4.32
C CYS A 472 -40.47 28.54 -4.46
N SER A 473 -40.48 27.26 -4.87
CA SER A 473 -39.31 26.36 -5.10
C SER A 473 -38.21 26.45 -4.06
N ARG A 474 -38.57 26.78 -2.79
CA ARG A 474 -37.59 26.94 -1.70
C ARG A 474 -37.35 25.61 -0.98
N PRO A 475 -36.11 25.34 -0.54
CA PRO A 475 -35.85 24.21 0.33
C PRO A 475 -36.65 24.36 1.64
N LEU A 476 -37.23 23.26 2.09
CA LEU A 476 -38.03 23.23 3.30
C LEU A 476 -37.12 22.99 4.52
N PRO A 477 -37.32 23.69 5.63
CA PRO A 477 -36.44 23.59 6.80
C PRO A 477 -36.53 22.24 7.53
N MET A 478 -37.61 21.51 7.33
CA MET A 478 -37.86 20.20 7.94
C MET A 478 -38.60 19.30 6.94
N ASN A 479 -38.37 17.99 6.99
CA ASN A 479 -38.98 17.04 6.06
C ASN A 479 -40.40 16.60 6.42
N ASP A 480 -40.86 16.87 7.64
CA ASP A 480 -42.12 16.42 8.21
C ASP A 480 -43.21 17.52 8.32
N ILE A 481 -42.99 18.68 7.71
CA ILE A 481 -43.96 19.77 7.69
C ILE A 481 -45.07 19.57 6.66
N GLU A 482 -46.33 19.86 7.04
CA GLU A 482 -47.49 19.73 6.18
C GLU A 482 -47.72 20.92 5.26
N PHE A 483 -47.18 22.07 5.60
CA PHE A 483 -47.33 23.31 4.85
C PHE A 483 -46.01 24.03 4.67
N CYS A 484 -45.77 24.58 3.49
CA CYS A 484 -44.58 25.37 3.22
C CYS A 484 -44.58 26.65 4.07
N PRO A 485 -43.54 26.91 4.91
CA PRO A 485 -43.51 28.09 5.76
C PRO A 485 -43.31 29.41 4.98
N TYR A 486 -42.97 29.32 3.69
CA TYR A 486 -42.68 30.47 2.86
C TYR A 486 -43.88 30.94 1.99
N CYS A 487 -44.71 29.99 1.56
CA CYS A 487 -45.84 30.31 0.68
C CYS A 487 -47.19 29.75 1.14
N GLY A 488 -47.20 28.94 2.20
CA GLY A 488 -48.42 28.34 2.76
C GLY A 488 -48.96 27.15 1.96
N GLU A 489 -48.31 26.72 0.88
CA GLU A 489 -48.71 25.56 0.07
C GLU A 489 -48.75 24.27 0.90
N ARG A 490 -49.80 23.48 0.72
CA ARG A 490 -49.89 22.15 1.37
C ARG A 490 -49.00 21.19 0.65
N LEU A 491 -48.10 20.56 1.36
CA LEU A 491 -47.11 19.64 0.85
C LEU A 491 -47.70 18.22 0.82
N SER A 492 -47.54 17.49 -0.28
CA SER A 492 -47.95 16.11 -0.37
C SER A 492 -47.10 15.27 0.62
N ARG A 493 -47.72 14.36 1.38
CA ARG A 493 -46.98 13.35 2.15
C ARG A 493 -46.29 12.38 1.17
N ILE A 494 -45.00 12.16 1.36
CA ILE A 494 -44.25 11.07 0.70
C ILE A 494 -44.49 9.79 1.48
#